data_b8ac515b9289606641274c534c5e1b23
#
_entry.id   b8ac515b9289606641274c534c5e1b23
#
_cell.length_a   1.000
_cell.length_b   1.000
_cell.length_c   1.000
_cell.angle_alpha   90.00
_cell.angle_beta   90.00
_cell.angle_gamma   90.00
#
_symmetry.space_group_name_H-M   'P 1'
#
loop_
_entity.id
_entity.type
_entity.pdbx_description
1 polymer ?
#
loop_
_entity_poly.entity_id
_entity_poly.type
_entity_poly.pdbx_seq_one_letter_code
_entity_poly.pdbx_strand_id
1 'polypeptide(L)'
;MSDTICISICYCDGGIRLFKSTVRGLNTPPYVKIYVHKTKALLAITPDEERTFTTHKTPRNIYDENGRMVIHSKKLCVALYREMNWDKDKLYRVPGRIMKEGNVAYFDLNKAEALN
;
A
#
# COMPACT_ATOMS: atom_id res chain seq x y z
N MET A 1 -4.63 -15.05 15.95
CA MET A 1 -4.97 -13.71 15.50
C MET A 1 -4.57 -13.48 14.06
N SER A 2 -5.43 -12.84 13.35
CA SER A 2 -5.18 -12.55 11.95
C SER A 2 -4.17 -11.42 11.80
N ASP A 3 -3.12 -11.64 11.02
CA ASP A 3 -2.19 -10.60 10.63
C ASP A 3 -2.61 -9.95 9.32
N THR A 4 -3.89 -10.09 8.98
CA THR A 4 -4.43 -9.55 7.74
C THR A 4 -4.51 -8.04 7.80
N ILE A 5 -3.92 -7.41 6.80
CA ILE A 5 -3.93 -5.95 6.61
C ILE A 5 -4.52 -5.66 5.23
N CYS A 6 -4.80 -4.39 4.96
CA CYS A 6 -5.26 -4.00 3.64
C CYS A 6 -4.75 -2.60 3.29
N ILE A 7 -4.78 -2.31 1.99
CA ILE A 7 -4.54 -0.98 1.46
C ILE A 7 -5.73 -0.61 0.57
N SER A 8 -5.92 0.68 0.34
CA SER A 8 -6.92 1.17 -0.60
C SER A 8 -6.23 1.92 -1.72
N ILE A 9 -6.68 1.71 -2.95
CA ILE A 9 -6.09 2.34 -4.12
C ILE A 9 -7.17 3.12 -4.86
N CYS A 10 -6.92 4.41 -5.15
CA CYS A 10 -7.84 5.26 -5.87
C CYS A 10 -7.20 5.81 -7.14
N TYR A 11 -7.84 5.55 -8.29
CA TYR A 11 -7.39 6.12 -9.57
C TYR A 11 -7.58 7.63 -9.60
N CYS A 12 -8.67 8.12 -8.99
CA CYS A 12 -9.09 9.52 -9.07
C CYS A 12 -8.04 10.50 -8.55
N ASP A 13 -7.35 10.17 -7.46
CA ASP A 13 -6.32 11.04 -6.90
C ASP A 13 -4.90 10.44 -7.00
N GLY A 14 -4.79 9.26 -7.60
CA GLY A 14 -3.50 8.57 -7.67
C GLY A 14 -2.97 8.16 -6.32
N GLY A 15 -3.84 7.94 -5.34
CA GLY A 15 -3.45 7.68 -3.96
C GLY A 15 -3.53 6.22 -3.57
N ILE A 16 -2.51 5.76 -2.85
CA ILE A 16 -2.48 4.46 -2.20
C ILE A 16 -2.50 4.73 -0.70
N ARG A 17 -3.57 4.27 -0.02
CA ARG A 17 -3.75 4.53 1.39
C ARG A 17 -3.32 3.34 2.23
N LEU A 18 -2.33 3.58 3.10
CA LEU A 18 -1.87 2.61 4.08
C LEU A 18 -2.52 2.93 5.42
N PHE A 19 -2.98 1.90 6.11
CA PHE A 19 -3.59 2.07 7.41
C PHE A 19 -2.57 1.84 8.52
N LYS A 20 -2.93 2.28 9.74
CA LYS A 20 -2.05 2.19 10.91
C LYS A 20 -1.50 0.79 11.15
N SER A 21 -2.35 -0.21 10.94
CA SER A 21 -1.97 -1.61 11.16
C SER A 21 -0.80 -2.05 10.29
N THR A 22 -0.76 -1.58 9.03
CA THR A 22 0.35 -1.87 8.13
C THR A 22 1.64 -1.22 8.62
N VAL A 23 1.57 0.07 8.95
CA VAL A 23 2.74 0.81 9.41
C VAL A 23 3.28 0.23 10.70
N ARG A 24 2.37 -0.10 11.64
CA ARG A 24 2.75 -0.72 12.91
C ARG A 24 3.36 -2.09 12.69
N GLY A 25 2.80 -2.86 11.77
CA GLY A 25 3.34 -4.18 11.45
C GLY A 25 4.74 -4.15 10.85
N LEU A 26 5.11 -3.02 10.25
CA LEU A 26 6.46 -2.79 9.74
C LEU A 26 7.37 -2.07 10.75
N ASN A 27 6.97 -2.05 12.01
CA ASN A 27 7.71 -1.42 13.12
C ASN A 27 7.86 0.09 12.97
N THR A 28 6.84 0.73 12.43
CA THR A 28 6.75 2.19 12.27
C THR A 28 8.02 2.78 11.67
N PRO A 29 8.38 2.39 10.44
CA PRO A 29 9.59 2.89 9.81
C PRO A 29 9.46 4.37 9.44
N PRO A 30 10.58 5.11 9.35
CA PRO A 30 10.51 6.51 8.93
C PRO A 30 10.12 6.68 7.46
N TYR A 31 10.46 5.70 6.63
CA TYR A 31 10.14 5.68 5.20
C TYR A 31 9.72 4.30 4.74
N VAL A 32 8.96 4.24 3.64
CA VAL A 32 8.60 2.98 3.01
C VAL A 32 8.85 3.06 1.51
N LYS A 33 9.05 1.89 0.90
CA LYS A 33 9.14 1.74 -0.56
C LYS A 33 8.05 0.81 -1.04
N ILE A 34 7.60 1.02 -2.28
CA ILE A 34 6.60 0.18 -2.92
C ILE A 34 7.23 -0.54 -4.10
N TYR A 35 6.97 -1.84 -4.19
CA TYR A 35 7.36 -2.67 -5.32
C TYR A 35 6.14 -3.40 -5.86
N VAL A 36 6.09 -3.57 -7.18
CA VAL A 36 5.04 -4.35 -7.82
C VAL A 36 5.68 -5.49 -8.60
N HIS A 37 5.23 -6.71 -8.32
CA HIS A 37 5.63 -7.90 -9.05
C HIS A 37 4.52 -8.23 -10.03
N LYS A 38 4.71 -7.85 -11.29
CA LYS A 38 3.65 -7.97 -12.30
C LYS A 38 3.19 -9.39 -12.54
N THR A 39 4.12 -10.32 -12.66
CA THR A 39 3.81 -11.72 -12.97
C THR A 39 2.96 -12.37 -11.88
N LYS A 40 3.25 -12.07 -10.61
CA LYS A 40 2.54 -12.64 -9.48
C LYS A 40 1.36 -11.77 -9.01
N ALA A 41 1.19 -10.60 -9.60
CA ALA A 41 0.17 -9.62 -9.20
C ALA A 41 0.25 -9.32 -7.70
N LEU A 42 1.45 -9.02 -7.23
CA LEU A 42 1.71 -8.68 -5.83
C LEU A 42 2.24 -7.26 -5.72
N LEU A 43 1.77 -6.56 -4.71
CA LEU A 43 2.33 -5.27 -4.33
C LEU A 43 3.02 -5.46 -2.99
N ALA A 44 4.28 -5.05 -2.88
CA ALA A 44 5.06 -5.20 -1.66
C ALA A 44 5.42 -3.81 -1.12
N ILE A 45 5.33 -3.67 0.20
CA ILE A 45 5.75 -2.45 0.89
C ILE A 45 6.83 -2.83 1.87
N THR A 46 8.00 -2.20 1.74
CA THR A 46 9.15 -2.47 2.60
C THR A 46 9.53 -1.22 3.39
N PRO A 47 10.00 -1.38 4.63
CA PRO A 47 10.50 -0.25 5.40
C PRO A 47 11.85 0.23 4.90
N ASP A 48 12.14 1.49 5.12
CA ASP A 48 13.45 2.07 4.81
C ASP A 48 13.83 3.08 5.88
N GLU A 49 15.10 3.17 6.17
CA GLU A 49 15.65 4.11 7.14
C GLU A 49 16.08 5.41 6.48
N GLU A 50 16.31 5.39 5.18
CA GLU A 50 16.87 6.53 4.45
C GLU A 50 15.90 7.13 3.46
N ARG A 51 15.97 8.44 3.35
CA ARG A 51 15.21 9.16 2.34
C ARG A 51 15.92 9.05 0.98
N THR A 52 15.21 8.53 -0.02
CA THR A 52 15.69 8.45 -1.40
C THR A 52 14.59 8.91 -2.35
N PHE A 53 14.84 8.89 -3.65
CA PHE A 53 13.85 9.26 -4.66
C PHE A 53 12.64 8.32 -4.69
N THR A 54 12.81 7.10 -4.20
CA THR A 54 11.75 6.07 -4.25
C THR A 54 11.10 5.83 -2.90
N THR A 55 11.53 6.50 -1.85
CA THR A 55 10.93 6.33 -0.53
C THR A 55 9.80 7.33 -0.29
N HIS A 56 8.87 6.95 0.58
CA HIS A 56 7.74 7.77 1.00
C HIS A 56 7.79 7.93 2.51
N LYS A 57 7.70 9.17 2.97
CA LYS A 57 7.83 9.49 4.39
C LYS A 57 6.59 9.08 5.17
N THR A 58 6.79 8.41 6.31
CA THR A 58 5.71 8.07 7.22
C THR A 58 5.27 9.33 7.97
N PRO A 59 3.96 9.68 7.99
CA PRO A 59 3.50 10.86 8.71
C PRO A 59 3.71 10.72 10.21
N ARG A 60 4.02 11.83 10.87
CA ARG A 60 4.18 11.85 12.33
C ARG A 60 2.88 11.54 13.06
N ASN A 61 1.75 11.91 12.46
CA ASN A 61 0.43 11.71 13.06
C ASN A 61 -0.25 10.42 12.62
N ILE A 62 0.52 9.43 12.17
CA ILE A 62 -0.05 8.18 11.64
C ILE A 62 -0.98 7.48 12.64
N TYR A 63 -0.72 7.62 13.93
CA TYR A 63 -1.52 6.97 14.97
C TYR A 63 -2.63 7.85 15.56
N ASP A 64 -2.82 9.05 15.03
CA ASP A 64 -3.96 9.90 15.42
C ASP A 64 -5.27 9.28 14.93
N GLU A 65 -6.39 9.73 15.47
CA GLU A 65 -7.71 9.17 15.18
C GLU A 65 -7.98 9.00 13.69
N ASN A 66 -7.62 10.00 12.90
CA ASN A 66 -7.80 9.96 11.44
C ASN A 66 -6.49 9.77 10.70
N GLY A 67 -5.44 9.34 11.41
CA GLY A 67 -4.12 9.19 10.83
C GLY A 67 -4.06 8.06 9.82
N ARG A 68 -3.46 8.34 8.67
CA ARG A 68 -3.20 7.36 7.63
C ARG A 68 -2.05 7.87 6.77
N MET A 69 -1.41 6.94 6.08
CA MET A 69 -0.35 7.29 5.15
C MET A 69 -0.89 7.20 3.74
N VAL A 70 -0.81 8.29 2.99
CA VAL A 70 -1.24 8.31 1.60
C VAL A 70 0.01 8.49 0.73
N ILE A 71 0.22 7.53 -0.16
CA ILE A 71 1.30 7.59 -1.12
C ILE A 71 0.71 8.04 -2.44
N HIS A 72 1.15 9.19 -2.95
CA HIS A 72 0.68 9.71 -4.23
C HIS A 72 1.61 9.28 -5.34
N SER A 73 1.11 8.41 -6.21
CA SER A 73 1.85 7.95 -7.37
C SER A 73 0.85 7.66 -8.49
N LYS A 74 0.53 8.68 -9.26
CA LYS A 74 -0.44 8.55 -10.35
C LYS A 74 0.03 7.52 -11.38
N LYS A 75 1.32 7.52 -11.70
CA LYS A 75 1.88 6.54 -12.64
C LYS A 75 1.62 5.11 -12.19
N LEU A 76 1.86 4.84 -10.91
CA LEU A 76 1.66 3.51 -10.36
C LEU A 76 0.18 3.14 -10.37
N CYS A 77 -0.71 4.05 -9.97
CA CYS A 77 -2.15 3.79 -9.97
C CYS A 77 -2.67 3.52 -11.38
N VAL A 78 -2.25 4.32 -12.36
CA VAL A 78 -2.63 4.12 -13.75
C VAL A 78 -2.18 2.74 -14.23
N ALA A 79 -0.94 2.37 -13.93
CA ALA A 79 -0.40 1.07 -14.32
C ALA A 79 -1.17 -0.07 -13.67
N LEU A 80 -1.48 0.01 -12.39
CA LEU A 80 -2.22 -1.03 -11.68
C LEU A 80 -3.63 -1.20 -12.22
N TYR A 81 -4.35 -0.10 -12.43
CA TYR A 81 -5.71 -0.16 -12.94
C TYR A 81 -5.74 -0.77 -14.34
N ARG A 82 -4.76 -0.46 -15.17
CA ARG A 82 -4.67 -1.03 -16.51
C ARG A 82 -4.31 -2.52 -16.48
N GLU A 83 -3.29 -2.89 -15.72
CA GLU A 83 -2.84 -4.28 -15.63
C GLU A 83 -3.93 -5.20 -15.06
N MET A 84 -4.65 -4.72 -14.06
CA MET A 84 -5.68 -5.51 -13.38
C MET A 84 -7.06 -5.34 -14.03
N ASN A 85 -7.16 -4.49 -15.04
CA ASN A 85 -8.42 -4.18 -15.70
C ASN A 85 -9.49 -3.69 -14.71
N TRP A 86 -9.07 -2.82 -13.79
CA TRP A 86 -9.96 -2.25 -12.78
C TRP A 86 -10.76 -1.09 -13.33
N ASP A 87 -11.95 -0.88 -12.76
CA ASP A 87 -12.82 0.23 -13.10
C ASP A 87 -12.28 1.53 -12.51
N LYS A 88 -12.00 2.51 -13.37
CA LYS A 88 -11.42 3.80 -12.98
C LYS A 88 -12.31 4.61 -12.04
N ASP A 89 -13.59 4.32 -12.03
CA ASP A 89 -14.56 5.03 -11.18
C ASP A 89 -14.71 4.42 -9.80
N LYS A 90 -13.95 3.38 -9.51
CA LYS A 90 -14.05 2.65 -8.24
C LYS A 90 -12.75 2.67 -7.46
N LEU A 91 -12.91 2.67 -6.13
CA LEU A 91 -11.81 2.40 -5.22
C LEU A 91 -11.64 0.89 -5.09
N TYR A 92 -10.42 0.45 -4.87
CA TYR A 92 -10.16 -0.97 -4.63
C TYR A 92 -9.46 -1.15 -3.31
N ARG A 93 -9.96 -2.10 -2.52
CA ARG A 93 -9.31 -2.54 -1.29
C ARG A 93 -8.57 -3.82 -1.58
N VAL A 94 -7.28 -3.86 -1.23
CA VAL A 94 -6.43 -5.00 -1.49
C VAL A 94 -5.97 -5.59 -0.17
N PRO A 95 -6.29 -6.88 0.09
CA PRO A 95 -5.85 -7.54 1.32
C PRO A 95 -4.40 -7.95 1.23
N GLY A 96 -3.76 -8.08 2.39
CA GLY A 96 -2.38 -8.46 2.44
C GLY A 96 -1.95 -9.02 3.78
N ARG A 97 -0.66 -9.29 3.90
CA ARG A 97 -0.06 -9.85 5.11
C ARG A 97 1.33 -9.28 5.36
N ILE A 98 1.71 -9.25 6.62
CA ILE A 98 3.07 -8.91 7.03
C ILE A 98 3.89 -10.18 7.12
N MET A 99 5.02 -10.19 6.43
CA MET A 99 6.00 -11.26 6.56
C MET A 99 7.09 -10.77 7.49
N LYS A 100 7.04 -11.19 8.74
CA LYS A 100 7.94 -10.70 9.79
C LYS A 100 9.42 -10.99 9.53
N GLU A 101 9.73 -12.14 8.97
CA GLU A 101 11.12 -12.52 8.68
C GLU A 101 11.78 -11.56 7.70
N GLY A 102 11.04 -11.12 6.67
CA GLY A 102 11.55 -10.17 5.70
C GLY A 102 11.20 -8.74 6.00
N ASN A 103 10.39 -8.51 7.05
CA ASN A 103 9.85 -7.21 7.39
C ASN A 103 9.21 -6.53 6.17
N VAL A 104 8.31 -7.26 5.51
CA VAL A 104 7.66 -6.85 4.26
C VAL A 104 6.17 -7.05 4.36
N ALA A 105 5.41 -6.11 3.84
CA ALA A 105 3.96 -6.24 3.68
C ALA A 105 3.66 -6.59 2.22
N TYR A 106 2.96 -7.70 2.00
CA TYR A 106 2.55 -8.16 0.67
C TYR A 106 1.04 -8.02 0.52
N PHE A 107 0.61 -7.53 -0.64
CA PHE A 107 -0.81 -7.35 -0.96
C PHE A 107 -1.11 -8.07 -2.26
N ASP A 108 -2.11 -8.95 -2.24
CA ASP A 108 -2.49 -9.77 -3.40
C ASP A 108 -3.49 -8.99 -4.26
N LEU A 109 -3.01 -8.47 -5.39
CA LEU A 109 -3.83 -7.66 -6.28
C LEU A 109 -4.99 -8.45 -6.90
N ASN A 110 -4.86 -9.78 -7.01
CA ASN A 110 -5.92 -10.62 -7.53
C ASN A 110 -7.10 -10.76 -6.57
N LYS A 111 -6.92 -10.40 -5.30
CA LYS A 111 -7.97 -10.46 -4.29
C LYS A 111 -8.55 -9.09 -3.99
N ALA A 112 -8.26 -8.10 -4.82
CA ALA A 112 -8.80 -6.76 -4.64
C ALA A 112 -10.31 -6.76 -4.77
N GLU A 113 -10.97 -5.96 -3.92
CA GLU A 113 -12.42 -5.78 -3.94
C GLU A 113 -12.76 -4.34 -4.28
N ALA A 114 -13.68 -4.17 -5.24
CA ALA A 114 -14.16 -2.85 -5.61
C ALA A 114 -15.05 -2.29 -4.51
N LEU A 115 -14.81 -1.04 -4.15
CA LEU A 115 -15.62 -0.29 -3.20
C LEU A 115 -16.41 0.77 -3.96
N ASN A 116 -17.65 0.92 -3.62
CA ASN A 116 -18.49 1.94 -4.26
C ASN A 116 -18.52 3.23 -3.48
#